data_b6ff1bbd48e48d70c0c1dd3d6fc4b96a
#
_entry.id   b6ff1bbd48e48d70c0c1dd3d6fc4b96a
#
_cell.length_a   1.000
_cell.length_b   1.000
_cell.length_c   1.000
_cell.angle_alpha   90.00
_cell.angle_beta   90.00
_cell.angle_gamma   90.00
#
_symmetry.space_group_name_H-M   'P 1'
#
loop_
_entity.id
_entity.type
_entity.pdbx_description
1 polymer ?
#
loop_
_entity_poly.entity_id
_entity_poly.type
_entity_poly.pdbx_seq_one_letter_code
_entity_poly.pdbx_strand_id
1 'polypeptide(L)'
;NYQTNYKIVRKKYARSWSGICLISSNGELYSDMHEGGAGLAIKTELQNHCPNFYQLIEKLGGGNQRARIMRISPHQSLVWHSHILEHRQNPYQLTVQVPLVMPKKFEYCVVNKNDFKWYKRFHKPSWFNKIERKKLLPGKAYVFNSYHYHNVYNYSDDYRVTLMLYLDLRDSKVYNLVERSLDI
;
A
#
# COMPACT_ATOMS: atom_id res chain seq x y z
N ASN A 1 21.24 -1.70 -11.97
CA ASN A 1 21.55 -1.98 -10.57
C ASN A 1 20.47 -1.47 -9.62
N TYR A 2 19.23 -1.90 -9.86
CA TYR A 2 18.06 -1.51 -9.09
C TYR A 2 18.07 -2.15 -7.68
N GLN A 3 18.55 -3.38 -7.56
CA GLN A 3 18.66 -4.08 -6.28
C GLN A 3 19.60 -3.41 -5.27
N THR A 4 20.67 -2.79 -5.74
CA THR A 4 21.64 -2.12 -4.87
C THR A 4 21.04 -0.84 -4.27
N ASN A 5 20.31 -0.07 -5.08
CA ASN A 5 19.65 1.15 -4.62
C ASN A 5 18.51 0.83 -3.63
N TYR A 6 17.81 -0.28 -3.82
CA TYR A 6 16.74 -0.71 -2.92
C TYR A 6 17.25 -1.12 -1.54
N LYS A 7 18.35 -1.89 -1.47
CA LYS A 7 18.97 -2.26 -0.19
C LYS A 7 19.44 -1.05 0.61
N ILE A 8 19.97 -0.02 -0.07
CA ILE A 8 20.39 1.24 0.57
C ILE A 8 19.18 2.01 1.09
N VAL A 9 18.10 2.13 0.31
CA VAL A 9 16.85 2.77 0.70
C VAL A 9 16.23 2.04 1.91
N ARG A 10 16.14 0.71 1.87
CA ARG A 10 15.62 -0.10 2.98
C ARG A 10 16.41 0.10 4.28
N LYS A 11 17.75 0.14 4.21
CA LYS A 11 18.60 0.36 5.37
C LYS A 11 18.42 1.75 5.99
N LYS A 12 18.20 2.77 5.14
CA LYS A 12 17.98 4.16 5.58
C LYS A 12 16.61 4.36 6.24
N TYR A 13 15.57 3.66 5.77
CA TYR A 13 14.18 3.83 6.22
C TYR A 13 13.64 2.67 7.05
N ALA A 14 14.48 1.69 7.41
CA ALA A 14 14.07 0.50 8.18
C ALA A 14 13.43 0.83 9.54
N ARG A 15 13.63 2.03 10.07
CA ARG A 15 13.03 2.49 11.32
C ARG A 15 11.71 3.24 11.12
N SER A 16 11.39 3.69 9.91
CA SER A 16 10.22 4.52 9.66
C SER A 16 8.94 3.71 9.46
N TRP A 17 9.08 2.50 8.93
CA TRP A 17 7.95 1.62 8.67
C TRP A 17 8.35 0.14 8.78
N SER A 18 7.36 -0.69 9.03
CA SER A 18 7.50 -2.15 9.05
C SER A 18 6.22 -2.80 8.53
N GLY A 19 6.31 -4.05 8.11
CA GLY A 19 5.15 -4.79 7.63
C GLY A 19 5.33 -6.28 7.83
N ILE A 20 4.20 -6.97 8.00
CA ILE A 20 4.10 -8.41 7.99
C ILE A 20 3.13 -8.87 6.90
N CYS A 21 3.46 -9.94 6.22
CA CYS A 21 2.62 -10.51 5.18
C CYS A 21 1.58 -11.46 5.76
N LEU A 22 0.33 -11.28 5.33
CA LEU A 22 -0.74 -12.26 5.52
C LEU A 22 -0.73 -13.27 4.36
N ILE A 23 -0.45 -12.77 3.16
CA ILE A 23 -0.30 -13.55 1.94
C ILE A 23 0.97 -13.04 1.23
N SER A 24 1.87 -13.94 0.88
CA SER A 24 3.11 -13.63 0.17
C SER A 24 3.40 -14.65 -0.93
N SER A 25 4.37 -14.40 -1.78
CA SER A 25 4.76 -15.30 -2.87
C SER A 25 5.33 -16.64 -2.39
N ASN A 26 5.91 -16.66 -1.19
CA ASN A 26 6.60 -17.83 -0.62
C ASN A 26 6.02 -18.31 0.73
N GLY A 27 4.93 -17.70 1.21
CA GLY A 27 4.31 -18.02 2.50
C GLY A 27 5.04 -17.45 3.72
N GLU A 28 6.11 -16.70 3.54
CA GLU A 28 6.88 -16.11 4.66
C GLU A 28 6.27 -14.79 5.15
N LEU A 29 6.36 -14.57 6.47
CA LEU A 29 5.87 -13.35 7.12
C LEU A 29 6.59 -12.07 6.66
N TYR A 30 7.86 -12.17 6.33
CA TYR A 30 8.73 -11.04 6.00
C TYR A 30 9.23 -11.10 4.55
N SER A 31 8.46 -11.70 3.67
CA SER A 31 8.76 -11.75 2.25
C SER A 31 9.01 -10.37 1.66
N ASP A 32 9.96 -10.29 0.75
CA ASP A 32 10.35 -9.02 0.14
C ASP A 32 9.21 -8.43 -0.70
N MET A 33 9.11 -7.11 -0.69
CA MET A 33 8.01 -6.37 -1.30
C MET A 33 7.97 -6.48 -2.82
N HIS A 34 9.07 -6.89 -3.44
CA HIS A 34 9.25 -6.87 -4.90
C HIS A 34 9.20 -8.25 -5.57
N GLU A 35 9.11 -9.32 -4.80
CA GLU A 35 8.98 -10.68 -5.34
C GLU A 35 7.54 -11.03 -5.73
N GLY A 36 6.77 -10.07 -6.15
CA GLY A 36 5.38 -10.29 -6.44
C GLY A 36 5.04 -10.01 -7.90
N GLY A 37 5.49 -10.85 -8.79
CA GLY A 37 4.77 -11.07 -10.04
C GLY A 37 3.43 -11.72 -9.74
N ALA A 38 2.46 -11.59 -10.65
CA ALA A 38 1.22 -12.37 -10.63
C ALA A 38 1.58 -13.86 -10.59
N GLY A 39 1.67 -14.42 -9.42
CA GLY A 39 2.11 -15.79 -9.14
C GLY A 39 1.45 -16.31 -7.89
N LEU A 40 1.71 -17.54 -7.57
CA LEU A 40 1.15 -18.22 -6.41
C LEU A 40 1.26 -17.36 -5.15
N ALA A 41 0.11 -16.90 -4.66
CA ALA A 41 0.03 -16.22 -3.39
C ALA A 41 -0.30 -17.24 -2.30
N ILE A 42 0.62 -17.39 -1.35
CA ILE A 42 0.56 -18.40 -0.29
C ILE A 42 0.19 -17.70 1.02
N LYS A 43 -0.80 -18.22 1.72
CA LYS A 43 -1.16 -17.76 3.07
C LYS A 43 -0.01 -18.06 4.02
N THR A 44 0.32 -17.08 4.87
CA THR A 44 1.36 -17.26 5.89
C THR A 44 0.79 -18.01 7.11
N GLU A 45 1.64 -18.37 8.05
CA GLU A 45 1.24 -19.02 9.31
C GLU A 45 0.23 -18.19 10.15
N LEU A 46 0.14 -16.89 9.91
CA LEU A 46 -0.83 -16.00 10.57
C LEU A 46 -2.29 -16.38 10.30
N GLN A 47 -2.58 -17.20 9.29
CA GLN A 47 -3.95 -17.68 9.05
C GLN A 47 -4.54 -18.40 10.29
N ASN A 48 -3.69 -19.05 11.09
CA ASN A 48 -4.12 -19.77 12.30
C ASN A 48 -4.37 -18.83 13.48
N HIS A 49 -3.79 -17.64 13.46
CA HIS A 49 -3.85 -16.66 14.56
C HIS A 49 -4.85 -15.53 14.32
N CYS A 50 -5.09 -15.17 13.06
CA CYS A 50 -5.99 -14.09 12.71
C CYS A 50 -6.91 -14.43 11.52
N PRO A 51 -7.76 -15.45 11.63
CA PRO A 51 -8.59 -15.97 10.55
C PRO A 51 -9.55 -14.92 9.97
N ASN A 52 -10.01 -13.96 10.77
CA ASN A 52 -10.91 -12.90 10.33
C ASN A 52 -10.31 -12.01 9.24
N PHE A 53 -8.99 -11.77 9.26
CA PHE A 53 -8.34 -11.02 8.17
C PHE A 53 -8.39 -11.80 6.86
N TYR A 54 -8.17 -13.09 6.89
CA TYR A 54 -8.23 -13.93 5.69
C TYR A 54 -9.65 -14.01 5.13
N GLN A 55 -10.67 -14.10 5.99
CA GLN A 55 -12.07 -14.04 5.56
C GLN A 55 -12.39 -12.70 4.89
N LEU A 56 -11.90 -11.57 5.44
CA LEU A 56 -12.07 -10.26 4.83
C LEU A 56 -11.37 -10.18 3.46
N ILE A 57 -10.14 -10.67 3.37
CA ILE A 57 -9.37 -10.67 2.12
C ILE A 57 -10.10 -11.49 1.05
N GLU A 58 -10.61 -12.68 1.40
CA GLU A 58 -11.36 -13.54 0.48
C GLU A 58 -12.69 -12.91 0.04
N LYS A 59 -13.40 -12.25 0.95
CA LYS A 59 -14.61 -11.50 0.63
C LYS A 59 -14.37 -10.39 -0.39
N LEU A 60 -13.19 -9.76 -0.32
CA LEU A 60 -12.77 -8.70 -1.24
C LEU A 60 -12.15 -9.25 -2.55
N GLY A 61 -12.10 -10.57 -2.76
CA GLY A 61 -11.48 -11.17 -3.94
C GLY A 61 -9.95 -11.23 -3.88
N GLY A 62 -9.34 -11.04 -2.71
CA GLY A 62 -7.88 -10.93 -2.55
C GLY A 62 -7.14 -12.26 -2.30
N GLY A 63 -7.82 -13.40 -2.33
CA GLY A 63 -7.23 -14.70 -1.93
C GLY A 63 -6.01 -15.14 -2.75
N ASN A 64 -5.88 -14.66 -3.97
CA ASN A 64 -4.82 -15.00 -4.93
C ASN A 64 -3.79 -13.87 -5.11
N GLN A 65 -3.78 -12.89 -4.25
CA GLN A 65 -2.89 -11.74 -4.34
C GLN A 65 -2.24 -11.47 -2.98
N ARG A 66 -1.13 -10.74 -3.02
CA ARG A 66 -0.41 -10.37 -1.81
C ARG A 66 -1.26 -9.49 -0.88
N ALA A 67 -1.19 -9.80 0.42
CA ALA A 67 -1.82 -9.00 1.48
C ALA A 67 -0.86 -8.82 2.65
N ARG A 68 -0.85 -7.62 3.27
CA ARG A 68 0.04 -7.33 4.40
C ARG A 68 -0.50 -6.25 5.32
N ILE A 69 -0.10 -6.33 6.57
CA ILE A 69 -0.30 -5.27 7.54
C ILE A 69 0.95 -4.39 7.54
N MET A 70 0.77 -3.09 7.34
CA MET A 70 1.84 -2.09 7.31
C MET A 70 1.71 -1.15 8.49
N ARG A 71 2.83 -0.85 9.14
CA ARG A 71 2.91 0.10 10.25
C ARG A 71 3.88 1.23 9.93
N ILE A 72 3.48 2.46 10.20
CA ILE A 72 4.35 3.65 10.16
C ILE A 72 4.52 4.16 11.59
N SER A 73 5.78 4.33 11.99
CA SER A 73 6.14 4.79 13.33
C SER A 73 5.74 6.26 13.57
N PRO A 74 5.62 6.69 14.84
CA PRO A 74 5.45 8.09 15.21
C PRO A 74 6.49 8.99 14.54
N HIS A 75 6.06 10.18 14.10
CA HIS A 75 6.92 11.22 13.48
C HIS A 75 7.73 10.75 12.28
N GLN A 76 7.23 9.73 11.57
CA GLN A 76 7.88 9.14 10.40
C GLN A 76 7.04 9.27 9.14
N SER A 77 7.68 9.10 8.01
CA SER A 77 7.01 9.06 6.71
C SER A 77 7.55 7.93 5.86
N LEU A 78 6.75 7.50 4.88
CA LEU A 78 7.27 6.79 3.73
C LEU A 78 8.02 7.79 2.84
N VAL A 79 8.93 7.29 2.01
CA VAL A 79 9.49 8.10 0.92
C VAL A 79 8.46 8.20 -0.20
N TRP A 80 8.55 9.27 -1.00
CA TRP A 80 7.81 9.35 -2.24
C TRP A 80 8.18 8.21 -3.17
N HIS A 81 7.21 7.38 -3.51
CA HIS A 81 7.38 6.21 -4.36
C HIS A 81 6.15 5.96 -5.22
N SER A 82 6.27 5.07 -6.18
CA SER A 82 5.17 4.60 -7.02
C SER A 82 5.38 3.12 -7.31
N HIS A 83 4.31 2.41 -7.60
CA HIS A 83 4.34 0.98 -7.91
C HIS A 83 4.35 0.74 -9.43
N ILE A 84 5.14 1.52 -10.15
CA ILE A 84 5.21 1.43 -11.63
C ILE A 84 5.63 0.05 -12.12
N LEU A 85 6.53 -0.60 -11.40
CA LEU A 85 7.02 -1.92 -11.80
C LEU A 85 5.96 -2.99 -11.65
N GLU A 86 5.23 -2.98 -10.55
CA GLU A 86 4.11 -3.87 -10.31
C GLU A 86 3.02 -3.68 -11.36
N HIS A 87 2.68 -2.43 -11.69
CA HIS A 87 1.71 -2.13 -12.75
C HIS A 87 2.16 -2.54 -14.15
N ARG A 88 3.46 -2.58 -14.43
CA ARG A 88 3.97 -3.11 -15.70
C ARG A 88 3.85 -4.63 -15.78
N GLN A 89 3.97 -5.31 -14.66
CA GLN A 89 3.82 -6.77 -14.57
C GLN A 89 2.35 -7.18 -14.58
N ASN A 90 1.49 -6.42 -13.88
CA ASN A 90 0.04 -6.64 -13.87
C ASN A 90 -0.70 -5.29 -13.95
N PRO A 91 -1.10 -4.83 -15.14
CA PRO A 91 -1.83 -3.57 -15.33
C PRO A 91 -3.24 -3.57 -14.71
N TYR A 92 -3.78 -4.75 -14.40
CA TYR A 92 -5.09 -4.91 -13.77
C TYR A 92 -5.02 -4.93 -12.24
N GLN A 93 -3.82 -4.76 -11.66
CA GLN A 93 -3.65 -4.76 -10.22
C GLN A 93 -4.19 -3.46 -9.60
N LEU A 94 -5.06 -3.62 -8.63
CA LEU A 94 -5.51 -2.56 -7.73
C LEU A 94 -4.76 -2.64 -6.41
N THR A 95 -4.44 -1.47 -5.85
CA THR A 95 -3.97 -1.37 -4.48
C THR A 95 -5.10 -0.84 -3.61
N VAL A 96 -5.45 -1.59 -2.58
CA VAL A 96 -6.49 -1.24 -1.60
C VAL A 96 -5.86 -1.05 -0.24
N GLN A 97 -6.24 0.03 0.43
CA GLN A 97 -5.87 0.30 1.82
C GLN A 97 -7.10 0.25 2.71
N VAL A 98 -7.02 -0.55 3.77
CA VAL A 98 -8.00 -0.55 4.84
C VAL A 98 -7.30 -0.05 6.11
N PRO A 99 -7.54 1.22 6.51
CA PRO A 99 -6.96 1.76 7.74
C PRO A 99 -7.48 1.00 8.95
N LEU A 100 -6.57 0.49 9.78
CA LEU A 100 -6.89 -0.23 11.01
C LEU A 100 -6.72 0.68 12.23
N VAL A 101 -5.58 1.36 12.31
CA VAL A 101 -5.28 2.36 13.35
C VAL A 101 -4.82 3.62 12.66
N MET A 102 -5.53 4.71 12.87
CA MET A 102 -5.21 6.00 12.26
C MET A 102 -4.97 7.04 13.33
N PRO A 103 -3.77 7.60 13.38
CA PRO A 103 -3.44 8.68 14.30
C PRO A 103 -4.17 9.98 13.91
N LYS A 104 -4.35 10.89 14.86
CA LYS A 104 -5.08 12.15 14.63
C LYS A 104 -4.40 13.07 13.60
N LYS A 105 -3.06 13.07 13.59
CA LYS A 105 -2.24 13.93 12.72
C LYS A 105 -1.47 13.07 11.70
N PHE A 106 -2.10 12.82 10.56
CA PHE A 106 -1.44 12.15 9.44
C PHE A 106 -1.89 12.78 8.11
N GLU A 107 -1.08 12.61 7.10
CA GLU A 107 -1.41 12.98 5.72
C GLU A 107 -1.10 11.82 4.79
N TYR A 108 -2.05 11.52 3.89
CA TYR A 108 -1.82 10.69 2.72
C TYR A 108 -1.77 11.60 1.50
N CYS A 109 -0.63 11.64 0.85
CA CYS A 109 -0.33 12.55 -0.24
C CYS A 109 -0.17 11.78 -1.55
N VAL A 110 -0.82 12.26 -2.59
CA VAL A 110 -0.70 11.74 -3.96
C VAL A 110 -0.37 12.89 -4.90
N VAL A 111 0.49 12.64 -5.87
CA VAL A 111 0.83 13.58 -6.93
C VAL A 111 0.88 12.86 -8.26
N ASN A 112 0.31 13.47 -9.29
CA ASN A 112 0.38 12.92 -10.63
C ASN A 112 1.84 12.69 -11.04
N LYS A 113 2.12 11.57 -11.69
CA LYS A 113 3.47 11.18 -12.13
C LYS A 113 4.15 12.26 -12.97
N ASN A 114 3.41 12.94 -13.85
CA ASN A 114 3.96 13.97 -14.72
C ASN A 114 4.38 15.22 -13.93
N ASP A 115 3.70 15.51 -12.83
CA ASP A 115 3.98 16.66 -11.97
C ASP A 115 5.09 16.39 -10.96
N PHE A 116 5.37 15.13 -10.66
CA PHE A 116 6.37 14.73 -9.66
C PHE A 116 7.81 15.14 -10.01
N LYS A 117 8.15 15.27 -11.29
CA LYS A 117 9.47 15.74 -11.74
C LYS A 117 9.81 17.12 -11.17
N TRP A 118 8.83 18.01 -11.11
CA TRP A 118 8.97 19.34 -10.54
C TRP A 118 9.08 19.32 -9.03
N TYR A 119 8.29 18.49 -8.35
CA TYR A 119 8.32 18.30 -6.91
C TYR A 119 9.71 17.87 -6.42
N LYS A 120 10.34 16.92 -7.11
CA LYS A 120 11.66 16.37 -6.74
C LYS A 120 12.75 17.44 -6.66
N ARG A 121 12.60 18.52 -7.44
CA ARG A 121 13.57 19.63 -7.51
C ARG A 121 13.49 20.57 -6.29
N PHE A 122 12.33 20.73 -5.68
CA PHE A 122 12.09 21.78 -4.68
C PHE A 122 11.85 21.29 -3.24
N HIS A 123 11.66 20.01 -3.01
CA HIS A 123 11.51 19.35 -1.69
C HIS A 123 10.51 19.97 -0.69
N LYS A 124 9.59 20.85 -1.10
CA LYS A 124 8.63 21.51 -0.24
C LYS A 124 7.19 21.14 -0.59
N PRO A 125 6.54 20.25 0.18
CA PRO A 125 5.16 19.79 -0.11
C PRO A 125 4.12 20.91 -0.16
N SER A 126 4.32 21.97 0.62
CA SER A 126 3.36 23.08 0.79
C SER A 126 3.19 23.97 -0.44
N TRP A 127 4.08 23.90 -1.41
CA TRP A 127 4.09 24.81 -2.57
C TRP A 127 3.41 24.24 -3.81
N PHE A 128 2.97 22.98 -3.75
CA PHE A 128 2.34 22.34 -4.90
C PHE A 128 0.84 22.23 -4.72
N ASN A 129 0.09 23.09 -5.42
CA ASN A 129 -1.36 23.00 -5.55
C ASN A 129 -1.85 21.67 -6.18
N LYS A 130 -0.91 20.86 -6.69
CA LYS A 130 -1.17 19.58 -7.35
C LYS A 130 -1.02 18.35 -6.44
N ILE A 131 -0.61 18.53 -5.19
CA ILE A 131 -0.58 17.43 -4.23
C ILE A 131 -1.97 17.27 -3.63
N GLU A 132 -2.60 16.17 -3.93
CA GLU A 132 -3.84 15.78 -3.26
C GLU A 132 -3.54 15.23 -1.87
N ARG A 133 -4.23 15.76 -0.87
CA ARG A 133 -4.18 15.26 0.51
C ARG A 133 -5.50 14.62 0.87
N LYS A 134 -5.45 13.37 1.32
CA LYS A 134 -6.64 12.60 1.68
C LYS A 134 -6.60 12.20 3.14
N LYS A 135 -7.73 12.31 3.80
CA LYS A 135 -7.96 11.70 5.12
C LYS A 135 -8.57 10.34 4.93
N LEU A 136 -7.91 9.32 5.47
CA LEU A 136 -8.41 7.95 5.46
C LEU A 136 -9.01 7.63 6.83
N LEU A 137 -10.21 7.06 6.84
CA LEU A 137 -10.94 6.73 8.06
C LEU A 137 -10.85 5.24 8.35
N PRO A 138 -10.68 4.81 9.61
CA PRO A 138 -10.75 3.40 9.98
C PRO A 138 -12.08 2.76 9.56
N GLY A 139 -12.03 1.49 9.21
CA GLY A 139 -13.21 0.70 8.81
C GLY A 139 -13.71 0.95 7.39
N LYS A 140 -13.05 1.80 6.62
CA LYS A 140 -13.34 2.00 5.19
C LYS A 140 -12.21 1.43 4.33
N ALA A 141 -12.55 0.89 3.16
CA ALA A 141 -11.57 0.49 2.15
C ALA A 141 -11.40 1.61 1.13
N TYR A 142 -10.15 1.88 0.77
CA TYR A 142 -9.80 2.90 -0.22
C TYR A 142 -9.00 2.28 -1.34
N VAL A 143 -9.51 2.39 -2.56
CA VAL A 143 -8.75 2.08 -3.78
C VAL A 143 -7.94 3.30 -4.15
N PHE A 144 -6.68 3.12 -4.49
CA PHE A 144 -5.85 4.21 -4.99
C PHE A 144 -5.00 3.76 -6.16
N ASN A 145 -4.77 4.68 -7.07
CA ASN A 145 -3.91 4.47 -8.21
C ASN A 145 -2.44 4.57 -7.77
N SER A 146 -1.86 3.45 -7.41
CA SER A 146 -0.46 3.36 -6.96
C SER A 146 0.58 3.60 -8.07
N TYR A 147 0.15 3.79 -9.32
CA TYR A 147 1.00 4.25 -10.41
C TYR A 147 1.46 5.70 -10.21
N HIS A 148 0.65 6.52 -9.55
CA HIS A 148 1.02 7.87 -9.15
C HIS A 148 2.01 7.84 -7.98
N TYR A 149 2.85 8.88 -7.89
CA TYR A 149 3.71 9.04 -6.74
C TYR A 149 2.90 9.36 -5.50
N HIS A 150 3.21 8.68 -4.42
CA HIS A 150 2.50 8.87 -3.15
C HIS A 150 3.46 8.78 -1.96
N ASN A 151 3.04 9.38 -0.86
CA ASN A 151 3.71 9.34 0.43
C ASN A 151 2.68 9.39 1.56
N VAL A 152 3.10 8.94 2.73
CA VAL A 152 2.31 9.05 3.96
C VAL A 152 3.19 9.66 5.03
N TYR A 153 2.67 10.70 5.67
CA TYR A 153 3.30 11.36 6.81
C TYR A 153 2.50 11.07 8.07
N ASN A 154 3.18 10.59 9.10
CA ASN A 154 2.62 10.42 10.43
C ASN A 154 3.25 11.46 11.37
N TYR A 155 2.50 12.48 11.73
CA TYR A 155 2.94 13.56 12.61
C TYR A 155 2.51 13.35 14.07
N SER A 156 1.92 12.20 14.38
CA SER A 156 1.43 11.86 15.72
C SER A 156 2.44 11.07 16.52
N ASP A 157 2.20 10.98 17.83
CA ASP A 157 2.92 10.11 18.74
C ASP A 157 2.46 8.65 18.66
N ASP A 158 1.36 8.38 17.96
CA ASP A 158 0.80 7.06 17.76
C ASP A 158 1.24 6.42 16.44
N TYR A 159 1.20 5.09 16.39
CA TYR A 159 1.43 4.33 15.15
C TYR A 159 0.24 4.47 14.19
N ARG A 160 0.55 4.55 12.89
CA ARG A 160 -0.42 4.28 11.83
C ARG A 160 -0.33 2.81 11.41
N VAL A 161 -1.48 2.12 11.39
CA VAL A 161 -1.54 0.72 10.93
C VAL A 161 -2.59 0.58 9.83
N THR A 162 -2.23 -0.10 8.75
CA THR A 162 -3.08 -0.27 7.57
C THR A 162 -2.95 -1.68 7.02
N LEU A 163 -4.07 -2.32 6.70
CA LEU A 163 -4.09 -3.50 5.87
C LEU A 163 -3.97 -3.05 4.41
N MET A 164 -2.98 -3.56 3.71
CA MET A 164 -2.78 -3.35 2.28
C MET A 164 -3.07 -4.63 1.51
N LEU A 165 -3.95 -4.52 0.53
CA LEU A 165 -4.36 -5.61 -0.35
C LEU A 165 -3.98 -5.27 -1.78
N TYR A 166 -3.57 -6.28 -2.52
CA TYR A 166 -3.45 -6.24 -3.96
C TYR A 166 -4.56 -7.11 -4.54
N LEU A 167 -5.42 -6.50 -5.34
CA LEU A 167 -6.56 -7.15 -5.97
C LEU A 167 -6.38 -7.13 -7.48
N ASP A 168 -7.01 -8.06 -8.19
CA ASP A 168 -6.94 -8.14 -9.65
C ASP A 168 -8.32 -7.84 -10.24
N LEU A 169 -8.41 -6.82 -11.09
CA LEU A 169 -9.65 -6.42 -11.76
C LEU A 169 -10.22 -7.49 -12.71
N ARG A 170 -9.43 -8.49 -13.08
CA ARG A 170 -9.92 -9.64 -13.87
C ARG A 170 -10.74 -10.62 -13.03
N ASP A 171 -10.63 -10.55 -11.71
CA ASP A 171 -11.53 -11.28 -10.81
C ASP A 171 -12.89 -10.59 -10.80
N SER A 172 -13.93 -11.34 -11.13
CA SER A 172 -15.31 -10.81 -11.23
C SER A 172 -15.83 -10.25 -9.91
N LYS A 173 -15.42 -10.79 -8.77
CA LYS A 173 -15.80 -10.25 -7.45
C LYS A 173 -15.17 -8.87 -7.23
N VAL A 174 -13.89 -8.74 -7.58
CA VAL A 174 -13.17 -7.46 -7.47
C VAL A 174 -13.81 -6.43 -8.40
N TYR A 175 -14.04 -6.80 -9.66
CA TYR A 175 -14.69 -5.92 -10.64
C TYR A 175 -16.05 -5.42 -10.13
N ASN A 176 -16.93 -6.31 -9.70
CA ASN A 176 -18.25 -5.96 -9.19
C ASN A 176 -18.20 -5.08 -7.92
N LEU A 177 -17.22 -5.27 -7.04
CA LEU A 177 -17.03 -4.43 -5.87
C LEU A 177 -16.63 -3.00 -6.26
N VAL A 178 -15.73 -2.86 -7.23
CA VAL A 178 -15.28 -1.55 -7.71
C VAL A 178 -16.44 -0.85 -8.44
N GLU A 179 -17.13 -1.53 -9.35
CA GLU A 179 -18.27 -0.98 -10.09
C GLU A 179 -19.32 -0.41 -9.13
N ARG A 180 -19.77 -1.20 -8.14
CA ARG A 180 -20.72 -0.73 -7.12
C ARG A 180 -20.24 0.44 -6.29
N SER A 181 -18.91 0.61 -6.14
CA SER A 181 -18.34 1.74 -5.38
C SER A 181 -18.29 3.04 -6.18
N LEU A 182 -18.48 2.97 -7.51
CA LEU A 182 -18.51 4.13 -8.40
C LEU A 182 -19.93 4.65 -8.65
N ASP A 183 -20.95 3.83 -8.35
CA ASP A 183 -22.38 4.15 -8.55
C ASP A 183 -22.99 4.90 -7.35
N ILE A 184 -22.17 5.44 -6.43
CA ILE A 184 -22.61 6.15 -5.22
C ILE A 184 -22.53 7.66 -5.40
#